data_168934661d8e2a078173ca525366b376
#
_entry.id   168934661d8e2a078173ca525366b376
#
_cell.length_a   1.000
_cell.length_b   1.000
_cell.length_c   1.000
_cell.angle_alpha   90.00
_cell.angle_beta   90.00
_cell.angle_gamma   90.00
#
_symmetry.space_group_name_H-M   'P 1'
#
loop_
_entity.id
_entity.type
_entity.pdbx_description
1 polymer ?
#
loop_
_entity_poly.entity_id
_entity_poly.type
_entity_poly.pdbx_seq_one_letter_code
_entity_poly.pdbx_strand_id
1 'polypeptide(L)'
;MNNANITKNDSKTQTTPLKQIHVSAAVIFRTAAGGEKMVFATQRGYGEWKDWWEFPGEKIEDGESAEQAVVREIREELATEIRAERKLCTVEYDYPAFHLTMECFLCSIVSGKLTLLEHENAAWLSEEKLKSVKWLPADVEVLENLKELF
;
A
#
# COMPACT_ATOMS: atom_id res chain seq x y z
N MET A 1 -31.27 -20.92 -31.30
CA MET A 1 -30.58 -20.84 -31.75
C MET A 1 -29.83 -19.74 -31.70
N ASN A 2 -29.94 -18.91 -32.04
CA ASN A 2 -29.25 -17.85 -32.07
C ASN A 2 -28.72 -17.35 -30.86
N ASN A 3 -29.12 -17.65 -29.90
CA ASN A 3 -28.68 -17.17 -28.73
C ASN A 3 -27.26 -17.32 -28.63
N ALA A 4 -26.74 -18.15 -29.25
CA ALA A 4 -25.34 -18.35 -29.14
C ALA A 4 -24.60 -17.09 -29.31
N ASN A 5 -25.13 -16.25 -30.02
CA ASN A 5 -24.44 -15.08 -30.20
C ASN A 5 -24.22 -14.36 -29.04
N ILE A 6 -25.13 -14.20 -28.32
CA ILE A 6 -25.03 -13.48 -27.15
C ILE A 6 -23.92 -13.95 -26.37
N THR A 7 -23.80 -15.18 -26.28
CA THR A 7 -22.80 -15.73 -25.47
C THR A 7 -21.48 -15.31 -25.93
N LYS A 8 -21.30 -15.20 -27.20
CA LYS A 8 -20.06 -14.87 -27.66
C LYS A 8 -19.64 -13.57 -27.19
N ASN A 9 -20.47 -12.67 -27.21
CA ASN A 9 -20.13 -11.37 -26.81
C ASN A 9 -19.67 -11.37 -25.41
N ASP A 10 -20.39 -12.00 -24.60
CA ASP A 10 -20.02 -12.00 -23.23
C ASP A 10 -18.65 -12.62 -23.07
N SER A 11 -18.41 -13.63 -23.79
CA SER A 11 -17.15 -14.29 -23.56
C SER A 11 -16.03 -13.38 -23.96
N LYS A 12 -16.17 -12.54 -24.92
CA LYS A 12 -15.14 -11.69 -25.28
C LYS A 12 -14.76 -10.81 -24.17
N THR A 13 -15.68 -10.19 -23.56
CA THR A 13 -15.37 -9.29 -22.51
C THR A 13 -14.78 -10.03 -21.36
N GLN A 14 -15.15 -11.26 -21.17
CA GLN A 14 -14.66 -11.98 -20.04
C GLN A 14 -13.31 -12.62 -20.24
N THR A 15 -12.85 -12.67 -21.48
CA THR A 15 -11.59 -13.33 -21.72
C THR A 15 -10.40 -12.41 -21.50
N THR A 16 -10.61 -11.17 -21.08
CA THR A 16 -9.50 -10.26 -20.88
C THR A 16 -9.50 -9.82 -19.41
N PRO A 17 -9.00 -10.68 -18.54
CA PRO A 17 -8.98 -10.32 -17.14
C PRO A 17 -7.98 -9.21 -16.88
N LEU A 18 -8.17 -8.48 -15.83
CA LEU A 18 -7.24 -7.45 -15.43
C LEU A 18 -5.90 -8.08 -15.06
N LYS A 19 -4.84 -7.34 -15.29
CA LYS A 19 -3.52 -7.75 -14.86
C LYS A 19 -3.55 -7.82 -13.36
N GLN A 20 -2.91 -8.83 -12.77
CA GLN A 20 -2.88 -9.01 -11.33
C GLN A 20 -1.57 -8.46 -10.77
N ILE A 21 -1.64 -7.57 -9.80
CA ILE A 21 -0.45 -7.02 -9.17
C ILE A 21 -0.57 -7.27 -7.68
N HIS A 22 0.45 -7.93 -7.11
CA HIS A 22 0.46 -8.29 -5.70
C HIS A 22 1.60 -7.53 -5.02
N VAL A 23 1.26 -6.70 -4.05
CA VAL A 23 2.24 -5.85 -3.37
C VAL A 23 2.12 -6.02 -1.86
N SER A 24 3.15 -5.60 -1.14
CA SER A 24 3.07 -5.46 0.30
C SER A 24 3.32 -4.01 0.66
N ALA A 25 2.72 -3.54 1.73
CA ALA A 25 2.84 -2.15 2.15
C ALA A 25 3.08 -2.08 3.66
N ALA A 26 3.87 -1.10 4.08
CA ALA A 26 4.23 -0.93 5.48
C ALA A 26 3.44 0.21 6.10
N VAL A 27 2.71 -0.09 7.17
CA VAL A 27 2.12 0.92 8.01
C VAL A 27 3.09 1.08 9.18
N ILE A 28 4.05 1.98 9.02
CA ILE A 28 5.09 2.21 10.01
C ILE A 28 4.50 3.15 11.06
N PHE A 29 4.49 2.74 12.31
CA PHE A 29 3.90 3.56 13.34
C PHE A 29 4.91 3.89 14.43
N ARG A 30 4.66 4.97 15.13
CA ARG A 30 5.45 5.33 16.31
C ARG A 30 4.55 6.13 17.25
N THR A 31 4.99 6.23 18.50
CA THR A 31 4.31 7.07 19.49
C THR A 31 5.21 8.26 19.73
N ALA A 32 4.67 9.47 19.53
CA ALA A 32 5.43 10.70 19.78
C ALA A 32 5.62 10.90 21.27
N ALA A 33 6.52 11.82 21.65
CA ALA A 33 6.85 12.07 23.04
C ALA A 33 5.63 12.37 23.90
N GLY A 34 4.62 13.01 23.35
CA GLY A 34 3.39 13.30 24.10
C GLY A 34 2.38 12.18 24.14
N GLY A 35 2.73 11.00 23.63
CA GLY A 35 1.82 9.86 23.64
C GLY A 35 0.98 9.75 22.36
N GLU A 36 1.09 10.70 21.46
CA GLU A 36 0.31 10.70 20.24
C GLU A 36 0.85 9.66 19.27
N LYS A 37 -0.03 8.82 18.73
CA LYS A 37 0.37 7.79 17.79
C LYS A 37 0.32 8.35 16.38
N MET A 38 1.26 7.95 15.55
CA MET A 38 1.39 8.45 14.20
C MET A 38 1.77 7.34 13.25
N VAL A 39 1.37 7.48 11.99
CA VAL A 39 1.77 6.56 10.93
C VAL A 39 2.51 7.34 9.84
N PHE A 40 3.41 6.66 9.16
CA PHE A 40 4.26 7.27 8.15
C PHE A 40 3.66 7.08 6.77
N ALA A 41 3.53 8.17 6.02
CA ALA A 41 2.99 8.12 4.66
C ALA A 41 3.95 8.80 3.69
N THR A 42 3.95 8.37 2.44
CA THR A 42 4.83 8.93 1.41
C THR A 42 4.00 9.43 0.24
N GLN A 43 4.52 10.43 -0.45
CA GLN A 43 3.86 11.02 -1.60
C GLN A 43 4.59 10.59 -2.87
N ARG A 44 3.85 10.08 -3.84
CA ARG A 44 4.43 9.59 -5.08
C ARG A 44 4.97 10.75 -5.89
N GLY A 45 6.18 10.61 -6.41
CA GLY A 45 6.85 11.67 -7.15
C GLY A 45 6.79 11.53 -8.66
N TYR A 46 6.15 10.49 -9.18
CA TYR A 46 6.09 10.27 -10.63
C TYR A 46 4.93 9.36 -11.00
N GLY A 47 4.69 9.25 -12.28
CA GLY A 47 3.68 8.33 -12.80
C GLY A 47 2.29 8.92 -12.82
N GLU A 48 1.33 8.05 -13.11
CA GLU A 48 -0.07 8.45 -13.25
C GLU A 48 -0.65 9.00 -11.95
N TRP A 49 -0.21 8.47 -10.83
CA TRP A 49 -0.73 8.90 -9.53
C TRP A 49 0.25 9.83 -8.81
N LYS A 50 0.98 10.64 -9.56
CA LYS A 50 1.90 11.60 -8.99
C LYS A 50 1.16 12.51 -8.02
N ASP A 51 1.80 12.83 -6.91
CA ASP A 51 1.30 13.71 -5.84
C ASP A 51 0.26 13.06 -4.93
N TRP A 52 -0.19 11.84 -5.23
CA TRP A 52 -1.08 11.12 -4.32
C TRP A 52 -0.25 10.44 -3.24
N TRP A 53 -0.88 10.17 -2.11
CA TRP A 53 -0.20 9.62 -0.95
C TRP A 53 -0.50 8.14 -0.77
N GLU A 54 0.44 7.41 -0.15
CA GLU A 54 0.31 5.96 0.05
C GLU A 54 1.13 5.52 1.25
N PHE A 55 0.88 4.31 1.72
CA PHE A 55 1.78 3.65 2.64
C PHE A 55 2.88 3.03 1.78
N PRO A 56 4.16 3.20 2.16
CA PRO A 56 5.25 2.73 1.29
C PRO A 56 5.26 1.21 1.15
N GLY A 57 5.62 0.73 -0.02
CA GLY A 57 5.65 -0.68 -0.35
C GLY A 57 5.78 -0.87 -1.84
N GLU A 58 5.92 -2.13 -2.26
CA GLU A 58 6.13 -2.45 -3.66
C GLU A 58 5.77 -3.92 -3.94
N LYS A 59 6.03 -4.37 -5.15
CA LYS A 59 5.71 -5.73 -5.56
C LYS A 59 6.46 -6.77 -4.76
N ILE A 60 5.79 -7.87 -4.47
CA ILE A 60 6.38 -9.02 -3.83
C ILE A 60 7.12 -9.79 -4.93
N GLU A 61 8.38 -10.14 -4.70
CA GLU A 61 9.17 -10.85 -5.68
C GLU A 61 9.00 -12.36 -5.54
N ASP A 62 9.31 -13.11 -6.60
CA ASP A 62 9.19 -14.55 -6.59
C ASP A 62 10.03 -15.14 -5.46
N GLY A 63 9.44 -16.08 -4.75
CA GLY A 63 10.14 -16.75 -3.67
C GLY A 63 10.15 -16.01 -2.35
N GLU A 64 9.55 -14.82 -2.31
CA GLU A 64 9.52 -13.99 -1.12
C GLU A 64 8.13 -14.03 -0.51
N SER A 65 8.03 -14.04 0.82
CA SER A 65 6.73 -13.85 1.46
C SER A 65 6.41 -12.36 1.44
N ALA A 66 5.14 -12.02 1.66
CA ALA A 66 4.73 -10.63 1.72
C ALA A 66 5.46 -9.91 2.86
N GLU A 67 5.68 -10.59 3.97
CA GLU A 67 6.37 -10.03 5.12
C GLU A 67 7.83 -9.75 4.78
N GLN A 68 8.50 -10.67 4.09
CA GLN A 68 9.88 -10.47 3.67
C GLN A 68 9.97 -9.31 2.68
N ALA A 69 8.99 -9.21 1.79
CA ALA A 69 8.98 -8.18 0.77
C ALA A 69 8.89 -6.80 1.41
N VAL A 70 8.03 -6.63 2.41
CA VAL A 70 7.85 -5.30 3.00
C VAL A 70 9.13 -4.84 3.71
N VAL A 71 9.84 -5.75 4.35
CA VAL A 71 11.10 -5.40 5.02
C VAL A 71 12.15 -5.00 3.99
N ARG A 72 12.26 -5.76 2.92
CA ARG A 72 13.21 -5.48 1.84
C ARG A 72 12.90 -4.15 1.16
N GLU A 73 11.63 -3.92 0.86
CA GLU A 73 11.23 -2.70 0.15
C GLU A 73 11.52 -1.44 0.95
N ILE A 74 11.25 -1.47 2.24
CA ILE A 74 11.51 -0.30 3.07
C ILE A 74 13.01 -0.05 3.18
N ARG A 75 13.81 -1.12 3.21
CA ARG A 75 15.25 -0.96 3.21
C ARG A 75 15.71 -0.30 1.91
N GLU A 76 15.16 -0.74 0.78
CA GLU A 76 15.53 -0.20 -0.52
C GLU A 76 15.02 1.20 -0.76
N GLU A 77 13.79 1.48 -0.38
CA GLU A 77 13.18 2.76 -0.68
C GLU A 77 13.43 3.85 0.35
N LEU A 78 13.62 3.49 1.60
CA LEU A 78 13.72 4.46 2.68
C LEU A 78 14.99 4.30 3.52
N ALA A 79 15.88 3.39 3.14
CA ALA A 79 17.14 3.13 3.83
C ALA A 79 16.94 2.87 5.33
N THR A 80 15.89 2.13 5.67
CA THR A 80 15.50 1.91 7.05
C THR A 80 15.19 0.44 7.28
N GLU A 81 15.61 -0.09 8.43
CA GLU A 81 15.26 -1.46 8.82
C GLU A 81 14.03 -1.44 9.67
N ILE A 82 13.02 -2.22 9.28
CA ILE A 82 11.78 -2.31 10.01
C ILE A 82 11.52 -3.74 10.41
N ARG A 83 10.61 -3.90 11.37
CA ARG A 83 10.11 -5.22 11.76
C ARG A 83 8.63 -5.22 11.45
N ALA A 84 8.15 -6.24 10.76
CA ALA A 84 6.72 -6.41 10.54
C ALA A 84 6.15 -7.04 11.79
N GLU A 85 5.40 -6.28 12.57
CA GLU A 85 4.86 -6.76 13.84
C GLU A 85 3.70 -7.73 13.62
N ARG A 86 2.80 -7.40 12.72
CA ARG A 86 1.70 -8.29 12.36
C ARG A 86 1.04 -7.80 11.07
N LYS A 87 0.31 -8.69 10.44
CA LYS A 87 -0.46 -8.30 9.25
C LYS A 87 -1.68 -7.51 9.72
N LEU A 88 -1.89 -6.36 9.15
CA LEU A 88 -3.00 -5.51 9.49
C LEU A 88 -4.24 -5.83 8.66
N CYS A 89 -4.08 -5.97 7.36
CA CYS A 89 -5.20 -6.27 6.47
C CYS A 89 -4.70 -6.63 5.07
N THR A 90 -5.60 -7.14 4.25
CA THR A 90 -5.34 -7.33 2.82
C THR A 90 -6.40 -6.53 2.09
N VAL A 91 -5.97 -5.66 1.19
CA VAL A 91 -6.88 -4.85 0.38
C VAL A 91 -6.90 -5.41 -1.04
N GLU A 92 -8.10 -5.58 -1.60
CA GLU A 92 -8.27 -5.96 -2.99
C GLU A 92 -8.92 -4.78 -3.67
N TYR A 93 -8.32 -4.27 -4.72
CA TYR A 93 -8.86 -3.08 -5.38
C TYR A 93 -8.66 -3.15 -6.90
N ASP A 94 -9.70 -2.81 -7.65
CA ASP A 94 -9.62 -2.79 -9.11
C ASP A 94 -9.36 -1.38 -9.58
N TYR A 95 -8.13 -1.13 -10.02
CA TYR A 95 -7.81 0.10 -10.74
C TYR A 95 -8.18 -0.14 -12.20
N PRO A 96 -8.34 0.89 -13.01
CA PRO A 96 -8.77 0.68 -14.40
C PRO A 96 -7.90 -0.31 -15.18
N ALA A 97 -6.59 -0.31 -14.95
CA ALA A 97 -5.68 -1.15 -15.73
C ALA A 97 -5.28 -2.45 -15.05
N PHE A 98 -5.57 -2.63 -13.77
CA PHE A 98 -5.12 -3.80 -13.04
C PHE A 98 -5.88 -4.05 -11.75
N HIS A 99 -5.84 -5.29 -11.30
CA HIS A 99 -6.38 -5.66 -9.99
C HIS A 99 -5.21 -5.68 -9.02
N LEU A 100 -5.36 -4.97 -7.91
CA LEU A 100 -4.33 -4.90 -6.89
C LEU A 100 -4.71 -5.76 -5.69
N THR A 101 -3.77 -6.60 -5.24
CA THR A 101 -3.87 -7.26 -3.95
C THR A 101 -2.75 -6.69 -3.11
N MET A 102 -3.07 -6.00 -2.03
CA MET A 102 -2.09 -5.33 -1.19
C MET A 102 -2.15 -5.87 0.22
N GLU A 103 -1.06 -6.51 0.65
CA GLU A 103 -0.97 -7.03 2.01
C GLU A 103 -0.28 -6.00 2.87
N CYS A 104 -0.96 -5.49 3.88
CA CYS A 104 -0.48 -4.39 4.70
C CYS A 104 -0.04 -4.89 6.06
N PHE A 105 1.14 -4.48 6.49
CA PHE A 105 1.73 -4.90 7.75
C PHE A 105 1.96 -3.73 8.67
N LEU A 106 1.63 -3.92 9.94
CA LEU A 106 1.93 -2.94 10.96
C LEU A 106 3.41 -3.12 11.28
N CYS A 107 4.20 -2.06 11.18
CA CYS A 107 5.64 -2.16 11.27
C CYS A 107 6.22 -1.17 12.28
N SER A 108 7.35 -1.53 12.86
CA SER A 108 8.10 -0.63 13.73
C SER A 108 9.51 -0.45 13.18
N ILE A 109 10.15 0.66 13.51
CA ILE A 109 11.51 0.93 13.05
C ILE A 109 12.49 0.24 13.99
N VAL A 110 13.41 -0.54 13.41
CA VAL A 110 14.47 -1.18 14.16
C VAL A 110 15.71 -0.30 14.17
N SER A 111 16.06 0.24 13.02
CA SER A 111 17.23 1.12 12.92
C SER A 111 17.16 1.93 11.64
N GLY A 112 17.93 2.98 11.59
CA GLY A 112 18.01 3.85 10.42
C GLY A 112 17.09 5.05 10.54
N LYS A 113 17.18 5.93 9.56
CA LYS A 113 16.33 7.10 9.48
C LYS A 113 15.57 6.99 8.18
N LEU A 114 14.28 7.27 8.21
CA LEU A 114 13.46 7.23 7.01
C LEU A 114 13.98 8.28 6.03
N THR A 115 14.64 7.81 4.99
CA THR A 115 15.26 8.66 3.97
C THR A 115 14.53 8.45 2.65
N LEU A 116 14.08 9.54 2.04
CA LEU A 116 13.32 9.43 0.80
C LEU A 116 14.27 9.25 -0.37
N LEU A 117 14.28 8.07 -0.96
CA LEU A 117 15.10 7.78 -2.12
C LEU A 117 14.29 7.85 -3.41
N GLU A 118 13.00 7.56 -3.35
CA GLU A 118 12.15 7.52 -4.54
C GLU A 118 10.89 8.37 -4.46
N HIS A 119 10.52 8.84 -3.28
CA HIS A 119 9.29 9.60 -3.10
C HIS A 119 9.58 11.09 -3.06
N GLU A 120 8.59 11.90 -3.43
CA GLU A 120 8.82 13.34 -3.44
C GLU A 120 8.63 13.95 -2.05
N ASN A 121 7.87 13.33 -1.17
CA ASN A 121 7.63 13.88 0.17
C ASN A 121 7.17 12.79 1.11
N ALA A 122 7.14 13.09 2.40
CA ALA A 122 6.69 12.16 3.43
C ALA A 122 6.19 12.92 4.64
N ALA A 123 5.38 12.26 5.45
CA ALA A 123 4.87 12.86 6.67
C ALA A 123 4.50 11.80 7.70
N TRP A 124 4.66 12.14 8.97
CA TRP A 124 4.08 11.37 10.07
C TRP A 124 2.72 11.96 10.32
N LEU A 125 1.69 11.14 10.28
CA LEU A 125 0.31 11.60 10.38
C LEU A 125 -0.34 11.04 11.62
N SER A 126 -0.90 11.93 12.45
CA SER A 126 -1.72 11.53 13.58
C SER A 126 -3.10 11.18 13.06
N GLU A 127 -3.95 10.64 13.92
CA GLU A 127 -5.30 10.28 13.52
C GLU A 127 -6.03 11.47 12.90
N GLU A 128 -5.89 12.65 13.50
CA GLU A 128 -6.55 13.84 12.98
C GLU A 128 -6.06 14.24 11.61
N LYS A 129 -4.80 13.96 11.32
CA LYS A 129 -4.19 14.38 10.06
C LYS A 129 -4.36 13.37 8.93
N LEU A 130 -4.91 12.20 9.22
CA LEU A 130 -5.07 11.19 8.17
C LEU A 130 -5.88 11.70 6.98
N LYS A 131 -6.82 12.60 7.22
CA LYS A 131 -7.64 13.13 6.13
C LYS A 131 -7.03 14.34 5.46
N SER A 132 -5.86 14.77 5.91
CA SER A 132 -5.23 15.98 5.36
C SER A 132 -4.49 15.73 4.05
N VAL A 133 -4.31 14.47 3.66
CA VAL A 133 -3.60 14.14 2.43
C VAL A 133 -4.51 13.37 1.49
N LYS A 134 -4.17 13.37 0.20
CA LYS A 134 -4.97 12.71 -0.81
C LYS A 134 -4.45 11.30 -1.01
N TRP A 135 -5.08 10.34 -0.40
CA TRP A 135 -4.65 8.95 -0.45
C TRP A 135 -5.02 8.27 -1.77
N LEU A 136 -4.18 7.36 -2.23
CA LEU A 136 -4.54 6.48 -3.32
C LEU A 136 -5.77 5.68 -2.91
N PRO A 137 -6.67 5.38 -3.85
CA PRO A 137 -7.91 4.68 -3.53
C PRO A 137 -7.75 3.41 -2.70
N ALA A 138 -6.78 2.56 -3.03
CA ALA A 138 -6.58 1.32 -2.27
C ALA A 138 -6.13 1.62 -0.85
N ASP A 139 -5.35 2.68 -0.66
CA ASP A 139 -4.84 3.03 0.65
C ASP A 139 -5.92 3.59 1.57
N VAL A 140 -6.98 4.14 1.00
CA VAL A 140 -8.11 4.62 1.80
C VAL A 140 -8.70 3.45 2.59
N GLU A 141 -8.71 2.25 2.01
CA GLU A 141 -9.25 1.09 2.70
C GLU A 141 -8.40 0.67 3.88
N VAL A 142 -7.11 0.94 3.83
CA VAL A 142 -6.22 0.64 4.95
C VAL A 142 -6.60 1.49 6.16
N LEU A 143 -7.03 2.73 5.92
CA LEU A 143 -7.35 3.64 7.01
C LEU A 143 -8.47 3.12 7.90
N GLU A 144 -9.39 2.33 7.34
CA GLU A 144 -10.47 1.78 8.14
C GLU A 144 -9.93 0.78 9.16
N ASN A 145 -8.79 0.18 8.88
CA ASN A 145 -8.18 -0.80 9.75
C ASN A 145 -7.24 -0.18 10.78
N LEU A 146 -7.07 1.13 10.75
CA LEU A 146 -6.17 1.81 11.68
C LEU A 146 -6.88 2.31 12.93
N LYS A 147 -8.21 2.25 12.97
CA LYS A 147 -8.95 2.80 14.11
C LYS A 147 -8.53 2.19 15.42
N GLU A 148 -8.20 0.91 15.45
CA GLU A 148 -7.78 0.28 16.68
C GLU A 148 -6.40 0.74 17.12
N LEU A 149 -5.60 1.23 16.21
CA LEU A 149 -4.24 1.64 16.50
C LEU A 149 -4.21 2.98 17.25
N PHE A 150 -5.15 3.83 16.93
CA PHE A 150 -5.25 5.15 17.56
C PHE A 150 -6.23 5.17 18.75
#